data_7e829caa1e452b2d87da9a3b392fd321
#
_entry.id   7e829caa1e452b2d87da9a3b392fd321
#
_cell.length_a   1.000
_cell.length_b   1.000
_cell.length_c   1.000
_cell.angle_alpha   90.00
_cell.angle_beta   90.00
_cell.angle_gamma   90.00
#
_symmetry.space_group_name_H-M   'P 1'
#
loop_
_entity.id
_entity.type
_entity.pdbx_description
1 polymer ?
#
loop_
_entity_poly.entity_id
_entity_poly.type
_entity_poly.pdbx_seq_one_letter_code
_entity_poly.pdbx_strand_id
1 'polypeptide(L)'
;MKKILALIILSFSGLTYSDGNNDWQNIDQNIIKLNSLNSCQGCLLRNTNFIGADLNNAFLSGADFISAHLSNANLYNANLEGSSLFGAKLNGSNLKNANLFGSNLFAVNLDGANLAGANLIEADLSLSSLNGVNFTQANLTNANLRGAELSDAILDGAFLCNTLMPWGIDNSSCQ
;
A
#
# COMPACT_ATOMS: atom_id res chain seq x y z
N MET A 1 -12.77 -17.40 9.18
CA MET A 1 -11.46 -17.18 8.54
C MET A 1 -11.66 -17.14 7.02
N LYS A 2 -11.87 -15.94 6.44
CA LYS A 2 -11.88 -15.77 4.98
C LYS A 2 -10.42 -15.66 4.54
N LYS A 3 -9.77 -16.79 4.27
CA LYS A 3 -8.51 -16.80 3.54
C LYS A 3 -8.75 -16.12 2.19
N ILE A 4 -7.73 -15.45 1.67
CA ILE A 4 -7.75 -14.80 0.36
C ILE A 4 -8.31 -15.81 -0.64
N LEU A 5 -9.61 -15.68 -0.97
CA LEU A 5 -10.13 -16.29 -2.16
C LEU A 5 -9.70 -15.34 -3.30
N ALA A 6 -8.40 -15.36 -3.64
CA ALA A 6 -8.01 -14.95 -4.96
C ALA A 6 -8.77 -15.91 -5.87
N LEU A 7 -9.86 -15.43 -6.45
CA LEU A 7 -10.50 -16.11 -7.55
C LEU A 7 -9.46 -16.10 -8.67
N ILE A 8 -8.55 -17.08 -8.65
CA ILE A 8 -7.75 -17.44 -9.80
C ILE A 8 -8.80 -17.93 -10.79
N ILE A 9 -9.34 -17.01 -11.59
CA ILE A 9 -10.00 -17.39 -12.82
C ILE A 9 -8.87 -17.92 -13.69
N LEU A 10 -8.64 -19.23 -13.56
CA LEU A 10 -7.90 -20.02 -14.54
C LEU A 10 -8.73 -20.00 -15.84
N SER A 11 -8.67 -18.90 -16.56
CA SER A 11 -9.12 -18.81 -17.94
C SER A 11 -8.04 -18.13 -18.77
N PHE A 12 -6.87 -18.73 -18.82
CA PHE A 12 -5.92 -18.50 -19.89
C PHE A 12 -5.59 -19.82 -20.58
N SER A 13 -6.58 -20.35 -21.28
CA SER A 13 -6.31 -21.22 -22.42
C SER A 13 -5.71 -20.32 -23.53
N GLY A 14 -4.40 -20.41 -23.74
CA GLY A 14 -3.78 -20.13 -25.03
C GLY A 14 -3.42 -18.69 -25.36
N LEU A 15 -2.51 -18.08 -24.61
CA LEU A 15 -1.63 -17.03 -25.14
C LEU A 15 -0.20 -17.31 -24.66
N THR A 16 0.50 -18.13 -25.42
CA THR A 16 1.97 -18.20 -25.37
C THR A 16 2.50 -16.91 -25.97
N TYR A 17 2.62 -15.85 -25.18
CA TYR A 17 3.46 -14.71 -25.51
C TYR A 17 4.85 -15.02 -24.95
N SER A 18 5.76 -15.42 -25.84
CA SER A 18 7.14 -15.71 -25.51
C SER A 18 7.93 -14.39 -25.46
N ASP A 19 7.71 -13.58 -24.46
CA ASP A 19 8.73 -12.65 -23.99
C ASP A 19 9.48 -13.36 -22.86
N GLY A 20 10.78 -13.56 -23.02
CA GLY A 20 11.63 -14.40 -22.18
C GLY A 20 11.73 -13.99 -20.69
N ASN A 21 10.68 -13.43 -20.11
CA ASN A 21 10.50 -13.10 -18.73
C ASN A 21 9.37 -13.96 -18.13
N ASN A 22 9.74 -14.91 -17.27
CA ASN A 22 8.80 -15.79 -16.54
C ASN A 22 8.03 -15.04 -15.41
N ASP A 23 7.74 -13.75 -15.56
CA ASP A 23 7.16 -12.92 -14.50
C ASP A 23 5.77 -13.41 -14.06
N TRP A 24 4.96 -13.95 -14.97
CA TRP A 24 3.62 -14.45 -14.64
C TRP A 24 3.64 -15.72 -13.79
N GLN A 25 4.57 -16.64 -14.04
CA GLN A 25 4.73 -17.85 -13.20
C GLN A 25 5.21 -17.45 -11.80
N ASN A 26 6.03 -16.40 -11.67
CA ASN A 26 6.46 -15.84 -10.41
C ASN A 26 5.30 -15.23 -9.62
N ILE A 27 4.36 -14.53 -10.28
CA ILE A 27 3.21 -13.90 -9.59
C ILE A 27 2.31 -14.97 -8.97
N ASP A 28 1.96 -16.03 -9.69
CA ASP A 28 1.11 -17.11 -9.17
C ASP A 28 1.77 -17.82 -7.97
N GLN A 29 3.07 -18.10 -8.05
CA GLN A 29 3.82 -18.68 -6.93
C GLN A 29 3.89 -17.74 -5.73
N ASN A 30 4.02 -16.43 -5.97
CA ASN A 30 4.02 -15.43 -4.92
C ASN A 30 2.65 -15.32 -4.23
N ILE A 31 1.56 -15.41 -4.98
CA ILE A 31 0.20 -15.43 -4.41
C ILE A 31 -0.01 -16.69 -3.56
N ILE A 32 0.43 -17.86 -4.04
CA ILE A 32 0.37 -19.12 -3.28
C ILE A 32 1.17 -18.99 -1.98
N LYS A 33 2.39 -18.45 -2.05
CA LYS A 33 3.26 -18.21 -0.89
C LYS A 33 2.59 -17.26 0.12
N LEU A 34 2.04 -16.14 -0.34
CA LEU A 34 1.34 -15.18 0.50
C LEU A 34 0.13 -15.82 1.19
N ASN A 35 -0.67 -16.61 0.46
CA ASN A 35 -1.84 -17.30 0.99
C ASN A 35 -1.49 -18.36 2.05
N SER A 36 -0.37 -19.06 1.87
CA SER A 36 0.02 -20.14 2.77
C SER A 36 0.80 -19.69 3.99
N LEU A 37 1.65 -18.67 3.83
CA LEU A 37 2.62 -18.23 4.85
C LEU A 37 2.31 -16.84 5.44
N ASN A 38 1.33 -16.11 4.90
CA ASN A 38 1.09 -14.69 5.19
C ASN A 38 2.37 -13.84 5.02
N SER A 39 3.23 -14.21 4.09
CA SER A 39 4.55 -13.62 3.90
C SER A 39 4.95 -13.64 2.42
N CYS A 40 5.34 -12.47 1.91
CA CYS A 40 5.79 -12.33 0.53
C CYS A 40 6.77 -11.16 0.38
N GLN A 41 7.86 -11.22 1.15
CA GLN A 41 8.91 -10.19 1.12
C GLN A 41 9.61 -10.17 -0.24
N GLY A 42 9.74 -8.98 -0.84
CA GLY A 42 10.33 -8.79 -2.16
C GLY A 42 9.58 -9.45 -3.32
N CYS A 43 8.34 -9.90 -3.10
CA CYS A 43 7.56 -10.57 -4.14
C CYS A 43 7.08 -9.62 -5.23
N LEU A 44 7.04 -10.12 -6.47
CA LEU A 44 6.36 -9.44 -7.58
C LEU A 44 4.86 -9.71 -7.50
N LEU A 45 4.07 -8.66 -7.25
CA LEU A 45 2.61 -8.72 -7.10
C LEU A 45 1.92 -7.60 -7.91
N ARG A 46 2.58 -7.19 -9.02
CA ARG A 46 2.08 -6.12 -9.91
C ARG A 46 0.75 -6.50 -10.55
N ASN A 47 -0.14 -5.53 -10.70
CA ASN A 47 -1.43 -5.66 -11.38
C ASN A 47 -2.31 -6.78 -10.80
N THR A 48 -2.02 -7.30 -9.61
CA THR A 48 -2.78 -8.38 -8.97
C THR A 48 -4.07 -7.85 -8.34
N ASN A 49 -5.07 -8.73 -8.23
CA ASN A 49 -6.34 -8.40 -7.61
C ASN A 49 -6.40 -8.94 -6.17
N PHE A 50 -6.33 -8.02 -5.21
CA PHE A 50 -6.47 -8.26 -3.78
C PHE A 50 -7.66 -7.49 -3.17
N ILE A 51 -8.68 -7.17 -3.98
CA ILE A 51 -9.86 -6.45 -3.48
C ILE A 51 -10.49 -7.24 -2.32
N GLY A 52 -10.63 -6.57 -1.17
CA GLY A 52 -11.20 -7.17 0.05
C GLY A 52 -10.37 -8.31 0.66
N ALA A 53 -9.12 -8.51 0.22
CA ALA A 53 -8.25 -9.54 0.75
C ALA A 53 -7.93 -9.30 2.23
N ASP A 54 -7.79 -10.37 3.01
CA ASP A 54 -7.31 -10.30 4.38
C ASP A 54 -5.80 -10.54 4.42
N LEU A 55 -5.05 -9.46 4.52
CA LEU A 55 -3.59 -9.38 4.59
C LEU A 55 -3.13 -8.84 5.96
N ASN A 56 -3.98 -9.00 7.00
CA ASN A 56 -3.61 -8.52 8.33
C ASN A 56 -2.33 -9.21 8.83
N ASN A 57 -1.45 -8.43 9.46
CA ASN A 57 -0.14 -8.87 9.95
C ASN A 57 0.75 -9.52 8.87
N ALA A 58 0.51 -9.29 7.58
CA ALA A 58 1.30 -9.87 6.52
C ALA A 58 2.72 -9.28 6.46
N PHE A 59 3.71 -10.12 6.15
CA PHE A 59 5.10 -9.70 5.92
C PHE A 59 5.33 -9.43 4.43
N LEU A 60 5.26 -8.14 4.04
CA LEU A 60 5.26 -7.66 2.65
C LEU A 60 6.39 -6.66 2.36
N SER A 61 7.44 -6.64 3.22
CA SER A 61 8.55 -5.69 3.02
C SER A 61 9.22 -5.87 1.66
N GLY A 62 9.48 -4.74 0.98
CA GLY A 62 10.06 -4.71 -0.36
C GLY A 62 9.19 -5.33 -1.46
N ALA A 63 7.95 -5.72 -1.19
CA ALA A 63 7.07 -6.29 -2.21
C ALA A 63 6.67 -5.25 -3.26
N ASP A 64 6.48 -5.70 -4.50
CA ASP A 64 6.11 -4.89 -5.63
C ASP A 64 4.62 -5.05 -5.96
N PHE A 65 3.84 -4.07 -5.53
CA PHE A 65 2.40 -3.94 -5.76
C PHE A 65 2.05 -2.88 -6.82
N ILE A 66 2.98 -2.56 -7.72
CA ILE A 66 2.71 -1.55 -8.76
C ILE A 66 1.37 -1.86 -9.45
N SER A 67 0.48 -0.86 -9.48
CA SER A 67 -0.86 -0.96 -10.09
C SER A 67 -1.73 -2.10 -9.54
N ALA A 68 -1.45 -2.66 -8.39
CA ALA A 68 -2.28 -3.68 -7.76
C ALA A 68 -3.63 -3.11 -7.28
N HIS A 69 -4.65 -3.96 -7.23
CA HIS A 69 -5.99 -3.62 -6.76
C HIS A 69 -6.17 -4.15 -5.34
N LEU A 70 -6.01 -3.28 -4.34
CA LEU A 70 -6.11 -3.55 -2.90
C LEU A 70 -7.31 -2.82 -2.25
N SER A 71 -8.30 -2.39 -3.05
CA SER A 71 -9.47 -1.69 -2.52
C SER A 71 -10.18 -2.54 -1.46
N ASN A 72 -10.50 -1.92 -0.32
CA ASN A 72 -11.13 -2.56 0.84
C ASN A 72 -10.32 -3.74 1.44
N ALA A 73 -9.04 -3.90 1.10
CA ALA A 73 -8.19 -4.92 1.71
C ALA A 73 -7.93 -4.61 3.19
N ASN A 74 -7.80 -5.67 4.00
CA ASN A 74 -7.40 -5.56 5.39
C ASN A 74 -5.88 -5.76 5.50
N LEU A 75 -5.15 -4.66 5.63
CA LEU A 75 -3.69 -4.59 5.82
C LEU A 75 -3.33 -4.16 7.25
N TYR A 76 -4.25 -4.39 8.22
CA TYR A 76 -4.02 -4.06 9.62
C TYR A 76 -2.69 -4.66 10.10
N ASN A 77 -1.81 -3.80 10.67
CA ASN A 77 -0.51 -4.20 11.19
C ASN A 77 0.40 -4.94 10.18
N ALA A 78 0.17 -4.79 8.87
CA ALA A 78 1.04 -5.39 7.84
C ALA A 78 2.39 -4.67 7.78
N ASN A 79 3.46 -5.40 7.49
CA ASN A 79 4.77 -4.83 7.21
C ASN A 79 4.95 -4.62 5.69
N LEU A 80 4.85 -3.37 5.24
CA LEU A 80 5.01 -2.90 3.87
C LEU A 80 6.29 -2.06 3.69
N GLU A 81 7.24 -2.14 4.62
CA GLU A 81 8.48 -1.39 4.59
C GLU A 81 9.20 -1.51 3.25
N GLY A 82 9.56 -0.38 2.65
CA GLY A 82 10.26 -0.32 1.36
C GLY A 82 9.49 -0.91 0.17
N SER A 83 8.20 -1.23 0.32
CA SER A 83 7.39 -1.76 -0.78
C SER A 83 7.08 -0.70 -1.84
N SER A 84 6.79 -1.14 -3.06
CA SER A 84 6.30 -0.28 -4.14
C SER A 84 4.80 -0.47 -4.33
N LEU A 85 4.04 0.60 -4.04
CA LEU A 85 2.59 0.70 -4.23
C LEU A 85 2.25 1.73 -5.31
N PHE A 86 3.22 2.04 -6.20
CA PHE A 86 3.06 3.01 -7.27
C PHE A 86 1.77 2.79 -8.06
N GLY A 87 0.90 3.79 -8.08
CA GLY A 87 -0.38 3.74 -8.82
C GLY A 87 -1.36 2.66 -8.36
N ALA A 88 -1.13 2.03 -7.21
CA ALA A 88 -2.04 1.01 -6.69
C ALA A 88 -3.36 1.62 -6.21
N LYS A 89 -4.43 0.80 -6.14
CA LYS A 89 -5.75 1.19 -5.65
C LYS A 89 -5.96 0.60 -4.26
N LEU A 90 -5.93 1.46 -3.24
CA LEU A 90 -6.13 1.11 -1.82
C LEU A 90 -7.33 1.83 -1.20
N ASN A 91 -8.25 2.36 -2.03
CA ASN A 91 -9.41 3.07 -1.50
C ASN A 91 -10.22 2.19 -0.54
N GLY A 92 -10.60 2.77 0.60
CA GLY A 92 -11.33 2.09 1.67
C GLY A 92 -10.56 0.98 2.39
N SER A 93 -9.26 0.79 2.14
CA SER A 93 -8.47 -0.25 2.81
C SER A 93 -8.17 0.09 4.27
N ASN A 94 -7.93 -0.94 5.09
CA ASN A 94 -7.54 -0.81 6.47
C ASN A 94 -6.02 -1.02 6.62
N LEU A 95 -5.27 0.06 6.73
CA LEU A 95 -3.82 0.11 6.96
C LEU A 95 -3.47 0.55 8.39
N LYS A 96 -4.44 0.46 9.31
CA LYS A 96 -4.20 0.87 10.71
C LYS A 96 -2.99 0.12 11.28
N ASN A 97 -2.04 0.88 11.87
CA ASN A 97 -0.77 0.41 12.43
C ASN A 97 0.16 -0.28 11.41
N ALA A 98 -0.07 -0.18 10.10
CA ALA A 98 0.83 -0.75 9.11
C ALA A 98 2.20 -0.04 9.13
N ASN A 99 3.28 -0.78 8.86
CA ASN A 99 4.60 -0.22 8.64
C ASN A 99 4.81 0.04 7.15
N LEU A 100 4.81 1.31 6.76
CA LEU A 100 5.03 1.82 5.41
C LEU A 100 6.34 2.64 5.32
N PHE A 101 7.30 2.41 6.24
CA PHE A 101 8.58 3.12 6.24
C PHE A 101 9.25 3.04 4.86
N GLY A 102 9.62 4.20 4.29
CA GLY A 102 10.32 4.30 3.02
C GLY A 102 9.58 3.70 1.81
N SER A 103 8.27 3.45 1.91
CA SER A 103 7.50 2.88 0.81
C SER A 103 7.21 3.91 -0.29
N ASN A 104 7.11 3.43 -1.54
CA ASN A 104 6.71 4.23 -2.68
C ASN A 104 5.19 4.15 -2.88
N LEU A 105 4.48 5.22 -2.48
CA LEU A 105 3.03 5.41 -2.61
C LEU A 105 2.70 6.48 -3.68
N PHE A 106 3.63 6.77 -4.60
CA PHE A 106 3.43 7.77 -5.64
C PHE A 106 2.17 7.47 -6.47
N ALA A 107 1.32 8.48 -6.66
CA ALA A 107 0.08 8.40 -7.42
C ALA A 107 -0.89 7.28 -6.95
N VAL A 108 -0.80 6.86 -5.69
CA VAL A 108 -1.70 5.87 -5.10
C VAL A 108 -3.09 6.47 -4.88
N ASN A 109 -4.14 5.64 -5.00
CA ASN A 109 -5.46 6.00 -4.51
C ASN A 109 -5.70 5.36 -3.13
N LEU A 110 -5.80 6.20 -2.10
CA LEU A 110 -6.08 5.82 -0.71
C LEU A 110 -7.41 6.42 -0.19
N ASP A 111 -8.28 6.93 -1.07
CA ASP A 111 -9.50 7.60 -0.65
C ASP A 111 -10.28 6.77 0.39
N GLY A 112 -10.62 7.41 1.51
CA GLY A 112 -11.33 6.77 2.61
C GLY A 112 -10.59 5.65 3.33
N ALA A 113 -9.30 5.45 3.08
CA ALA A 113 -8.50 4.44 3.77
C ALA A 113 -8.23 4.83 5.23
N ASN A 114 -8.02 3.82 6.09
CA ASN A 114 -7.66 4.01 7.48
C ASN A 114 -6.16 3.74 7.69
N LEU A 115 -5.37 4.81 7.89
CA LEU A 115 -3.94 4.78 8.22
C LEU A 115 -3.65 5.21 9.66
N ALA A 116 -4.64 5.12 10.55
CA ALA A 116 -4.45 5.50 11.95
C ALA A 116 -3.29 4.73 12.58
N GLY A 117 -2.33 5.45 13.19
CA GLY A 117 -1.13 4.88 13.80
C GLY A 117 -0.13 4.25 12.82
N ALA A 118 -0.30 4.41 11.52
CA ALA A 118 0.64 3.88 10.53
C ALA A 118 2.01 4.58 10.61
N ASN A 119 3.08 3.85 10.34
CA ASN A 119 4.42 4.39 10.18
C ASN A 119 4.66 4.72 8.70
N LEU A 120 4.66 5.99 8.34
CA LEU A 120 4.87 6.53 7.00
C LEU A 120 6.16 7.36 6.91
N ILE A 121 7.10 7.16 7.85
CA ILE A 121 8.38 7.87 7.83
C ILE A 121 9.05 7.65 6.46
N GLU A 122 9.50 8.73 5.82
CA GLU A 122 10.18 8.71 4.51
C GLU A 122 9.35 8.11 3.35
N ALA A 123 8.04 7.93 3.51
CA ALA A 123 7.18 7.44 2.43
C ALA A 123 6.95 8.53 1.37
N ASP A 124 6.87 8.11 0.10
CA ASP A 124 6.51 8.99 -1.01
C ASP A 124 5.02 8.84 -1.37
N LEU A 125 4.19 9.81 -0.93
CA LEU A 125 2.76 9.90 -1.24
C LEU A 125 2.48 11.03 -2.26
N SER A 126 3.48 11.49 -3.00
CA SER A 126 3.27 12.59 -3.94
C SER A 126 2.29 12.21 -5.05
N LEU A 127 1.51 13.20 -5.49
CA LEU A 127 0.45 13.08 -6.50
C LEU A 127 -0.63 12.01 -6.18
N SER A 128 -0.77 11.61 -4.91
CA SER A 128 -1.76 10.62 -4.47
C SER A 128 -3.13 11.24 -4.18
N SER A 129 -4.17 10.40 -4.25
CA SER A 129 -5.53 10.75 -3.79
C SER A 129 -5.68 10.23 -2.35
N LEU A 130 -5.84 11.17 -1.40
CA LEU A 130 -5.90 10.94 0.04
C LEU A 130 -7.20 11.51 0.64
N ASN A 131 -8.26 11.65 -0.17
CA ASN A 131 -9.50 12.26 0.29
C ASN A 131 -10.17 11.39 1.35
N GLY A 132 -10.52 11.99 2.49
CA GLY A 132 -11.15 11.30 3.61
C GLY A 132 -10.26 10.25 4.30
N VAL A 133 -8.96 10.26 4.08
CA VAL A 133 -8.03 9.34 4.76
C VAL A 133 -7.94 9.68 6.25
N ASN A 134 -7.94 8.64 7.08
CA ASN A 134 -7.69 8.79 8.51
C ASN A 134 -6.19 8.57 8.82
N PHE A 135 -5.46 9.65 9.09
CA PHE A 135 -4.07 9.65 9.55
C PHE A 135 -3.92 9.87 11.07
N THR A 136 -4.99 9.69 11.86
CA THR A 136 -4.92 9.91 13.31
C THR A 136 -3.72 9.19 13.91
N GLN A 137 -2.82 9.95 14.58
CA GLN A 137 -1.59 9.43 15.19
C GLN A 137 -0.61 8.71 14.23
N ALA A 138 -0.76 8.86 12.92
CA ALA A 138 0.22 8.35 11.97
C ALA A 138 1.53 9.13 12.04
N ASN A 139 2.66 8.49 11.75
CA ASN A 139 3.95 9.16 11.68
C ASN A 139 4.32 9.43 10.22
N LEU A 140 4.26 10.71 9.83
CA LEU A 140 4.57 11.22 8.49
C LEU A 140 5.92 11.96 8.44
N THR A 141 6.79 11.76 9.42
CA THR A 141 8.12 12.41 9.47
C THR A 141 8.88 12.16 8.17
N ASN A 142 9.41 13.21 7.54
CA ASN A 142 10.10 13.18 6.26
C ASN A 142 9.27 12.65 5.08
N ALA A 143 7.97 12.43 5.22
CA ALA A 143 7.13 11.97 4.12
C ALA A 143 6.93 13.06 3.07
N ASN A 144 6.73 12.66 1.82
CA ASN A 144 6.48 13.53 0.69
C ASN A 144 5.01 13.43 0.23
N LEU A 145 4.20 14.48 0.46
CA LEU A 145 2.81 14.61 0.04
C LEU A 145 2.62 15.71 -1.02
N ARG A 146 3.67 16.09 -1.74
CA ARG A 146 3.56 17.17 -2.75
C ARG A 146 2.54 16.81 -3.83
N GLY A 147 1.59 17.72 -4.06
CA GLY A 147 0.55 17.52 -5.06
C GLY A 147 -0.48 16.45 -4.70
N ALA A 148 -0.48 15.93 -3.48
CA ALA A 148 -1.52 15.04 -3.01
C ALA A 148 -2.84 15.80 -2.73
N GLU A 149 -3.97 15.12 -2.92
CA GLU A 149 -5.30 15.63 -2.58
C GLU A 149 -5.69 15.15 -1.18
N LEU A 150 -5.99 16.07 -0.26
CA LEU A 150 -6.23 15.81 1.17
C LEU A 150 -7.60 16.31 1.65
N SER A 151 -8.60 16.41 0.75
CA SER A 151 -9.93 16.85 1.14
C SER A 151 -10.51 15.93 2.23
N ASP A 152 -10.98 16.52 3.34
CA ASP A 152 -11.56 15.79 4.47
C ASP A 152 -10.62 14.75 5.14
N ALA A 153 -9.31 14.81 4.88
CA ALA A 153 -8.33 13.97 5.57
C ALA A 153 -8.22 14.36 7.05
N ILE A 154 -8.12 13.35 7.94
CA ILE A 154 -8.02 13.54 9.39
C ILE A 154 -6.56 13.40 9.80
N LEU A 155 -5.96 14.47 10.34
CA LEU A 155 -4.56 14.52 10.77
C LEU A 155 -4.40 14.62 12.31
N ASP A 156 -5.43 14.30 13.08
CA ASP A 156 -5.43 14.45 14.55
C ASP A 156 -4.28 13.67 15.18
N GLY A 157 -3.36 14.39 15.84
CA GLY A 157 -2.18 13.80 16.48
C GLY A 157 -1.18 13.15 15.52
N ALA A 158 -1.28 13.40 14.21
CA ALA A 158 -0.26 12.96 13.27
C ALA A 158 1.07 13.68 13.51
N PHE A 159 2.18 12.96 13.38
CA PHE A 159 3.53 13.52 13.51
C PHE A 159 3.99 14.06 12.15
N LEU A 160 4.10 15.40 12.06
CA LEU A 160 4.47 16.15 10.86
C LEU A 160 5.80 16.86 11.11
N CYS A 161 6.92 16.16 11.01
CA CYS A 161 8.24 16.77 11.13
C CYS A 161 8.97 16.65 9.79
N ASN A 162 9.38 17.80 9.22
CA ASN A 162 9.98 17.86 7.89
C ASN A 162 9.12 17.19 6.80
N THR A 163 7.80 17.24 6.97
CA THR A 163 6.84 16.63 6.04
C THR A 163 6.54 17.59 4.90
N LEU A 164 6.71 17.14 3.65
CA LEU A 164 6.39 17.93 2.46
C LEU A 164 4.90 17.84 2.14
N MET A 165 4.11 18.75 2.69
CA MET A 165 2.68 18.87 2.43
C MET A 165 2.41 19.56 1.07
N PRO A 166 1.21 19.45 0.47
CA PRO A 166 0.88 20.16 -0.77
C PRO A 166 1.06 21.68 -0.69
N TRP A 167 0.94 22.26 0.50
CA TRP A 167 1.08 23.71 0.76
C TRP A 167 2.46 24.12 1.30
N GLY A 168 3.41 23.23 1.45
CA GLY A 168 4.76 23.51 1.94
C GLY A 168 5.26 22.53 2.98
N ILE A 169 6.40 22.80 3.58
CA ILE A 169 6.98 21.96 4.64
C ILE A 169 6.23 22.19 5.95
N ASP A 170 5.80 21.11 6.58
CA ASP A 170 5.21 21.12 7.92
C ASP A 170 6.23 20.58 8.94
N ASN A 171 6.48 21.36 9.96
CA ASN A 171 7.39 21.05 11.08
C ASN A 171 6.66 21.16 12.44
N SER A 172 5.34 21.12 12.45
CA SER A 172 4.53 21.36 13.65
C SER A 172 4.81 20.36 14.77
N SER A 173 5.30 19.17 14.44
CA SER A 173 5.61 18.10 15.40
C SER A 173 7.11 17.88 15.62
N CYS A 174 7.99 18.71 15.06
CA CYS A 174 9.43 18.62 15.34
C CYS A 174 9.73 19.12 16.76
N GLN A 175 10.44 18.33 17.55
CA GLN A 175 10.97 18.71 18.88
C GLN A 175 12.48 18.88 18.81
#